data_e1df12119e68e9bf5c3e9aec64c0a4dd
#
_entry.id   e1df12119e68e9bf5c3e9aec64c0a4dd
#
_cell.length_a   1.000
_cell.length_b   1.000
_cell.length_c   1.000
_cell.angle_alpha   90.00
_cell.angle_beta   90.00
_cell.angle_gamma   90.00
#
_symmetry.space_group_name_H-M   'P 1'
#
loop_
_entity.id
_entity.type
_entity.pdbx_description
1 polymer ?
#
loop_
_entity_poly.entity_id
_entity_poly.type
_entity_poly.pdbx_seq_one_letter_code
_entity_poly.pdbx_strand_id
1 'polypeptide(L)'
;MEKWRCNRMKKEGFFAVRQLAGRKRERVQAEGYRVERGEFVFYVCGSGGSWGVTEAKSGMLIGVYGKTRKECIEKLQAFDLSRLEKFDLEKMNKEMLSLPLCDL
;
A
#
# COMPACT_ATOMS: atom_id res chain seq x y z
N MET A 1 0.80 -24.71 6.13
CA MET A 1 0.19 -24.54 4.79
C MET A 1 0.18 -23.10 4.35
N GLU A 2 0.72 -22.85 3.22
CA GLU A 2 0.72 -21.51 2.68
C GLU A 2 -0.68 -21.07 2.31
N LYS A 3 -1.13 -19.99 2.83
CA LYS A 3 -2.42 -19.46 2.47
C LYS A 3 -2.36 -18.62 1.22
N TRP A 4 -1.21 -18.03 0.99
CA TRP A 4 -1.02 -17.20 -0.17
C TRP A 4 0.10 -17.80 -1.01
N ARG A 5 -0.18 -17.92 -2.26
CA ARG A 5 0.78 -18.42 -3.22
C ARG A 5 0.94 -17.38 -4.30
N CYS A 6 2.16 -17.12 -4.65
CA CYS A 6 2.42 -16.07 -5.61
C CYS A 6 1.68 -16.24 -6.93
N ASN A 7 1.54 -17.49 -7.38
CA ASN A 7 0.89 -17.75 -8.64
C ASN A 7 -0.64 -17.63 -8.59
N ARG A 8 -1.21 -17.45 -7.39
CA ARG A 8 -2.65 -17.27 -7.25
C ARG A 8 -3.06 -15.85 -6.97
N MET A 9 -2.09 -15.00 -6.69
CA MET A 9 -2.38 -13.61 -6.42
C MET A 9 -2.63 -12.88 -7.72
N LYS A 10 -3.63 -12.02 -7.71
CA LYS A 10 -3.98 -11.18 -8.84
C LYS A 10 -3.77 -9.73 -8.46
N LYS A 11 -3.35 -8.94 -9.41
CA LYS A 11 -3.24 -7.50 -9.19
C LYS A 11 -4.62 -6.87 -9.12
N GLU A 12 -4.75 -5.92 -8.22
CA GLU A 12 -5.98 -5.13 -8.06
C GLU A 12 -5.62 -3.66 -8.12
N GLY A 13 -6.56 -2.87 -8.58
CA GLY A 13 -6.36 -1.41 -8.60
C GLY A 13 -6.51 -0.83 -7.20
N PHE A 14 -5.71 0.16 -6.90
CA PHE A 14 -5.81 0.90 -5.65
C PHE A 14 -5.31 2.33 -5.85
N PHE A 15 -5.57 3.19 -4.86
CA PHE A 15 -5.07 4.55 -4.90
C PHE A 15 -3.89 4.72 -3.96
N ALA A 16 -2.87 5.40 -4.44
CA ALA A 16 -1.73 5.79 -3.63
C ALA A 16 -1.60 7.30 -3.67
N VAL A 17 -1.01 7.87 -2.63
CA VAL A 17 -0.77 9.30 -2.55
C VAL A 17 0.64 9.58 -3.04
N ARG A 18 0.77 10.54 -3.95
CA ARG A 18 2.06 10.96 -4.47
C ARG A 18 2.31 12.41 -4.07
N GLN A 19 3.49 12.67 -3.53
CA GLN A 19 3.90 14.01 -3.16
C GLN A 19 4.37 14.76 -4.39
N LEU A 20 3.88 15.98 -4.54
CA LEU A 20 4.30 16.86 -5.61
C LEU A 20 5.11 18.01 -5.01
N ALA A 21 5.71 18.82 -5.88
CA ALA A 21 6.45 19.99 -5.43
C ALA A 21 5.51 20.97 -4.69
N GLY A 22 6.03 21.68 -3.70
CA GLY A 22 5.26 22.71 -3.02
C GLY A 22 4.20 22.19 -2.07
N ARG A 23 4.43 21.04 -1.45
CA ARG A 23 3.51 20.41 -0.48
C ARG A 23 2.19 19.94 -1.08
N LYS A 24 2.08 19.96 -2.39
CA LYS A 24 0.88 19.43 -3.04
C LYS A 24 0.95 17.92 -3.09
N ARG A 25 -0.21 17.30 -3.09
CA ARG A 25 -0.31 15.86 -3.21
C ARG A 25 -1.38 15.52 -4.22
N GLU A 26 -1.26 14.36 -4.82
CA GLU A 26 -2.26 13.87 -5.74
C GLU A 26 -2.50 12.39 -5.47
N ARG A 27 -3.62 11.90 -5.96
CA ARG A 27 -4.00 10.51 -5.88
C ARG A 27 -3.60 9.85 -7.19
N VAL A 28 -2.90 8.72 -7.09
CA VAL A 28 -2.45 7.97 -8.26
C VAL A 28 -3.12 6.61 -8.25
N GLN A 29 -3.67 6.20 -9.37
CA GLN A 29 -4.20 4.85 -9.50
C GLN A 29 -3.04 3.92 -9.84
N ALA A 30 -2.92 2.85 -9.08
CA ALA A 30 -1.86 1.87 -9.25
C ALA A 30 -2.45 0.48 -9.17
N GLU A 31 -1.62 -0.52 -9.43
CA GLU A 31 -2.02 -1.92 -9.31
C GLU A 31 -1.03 -2.64 -8.42
N GLY A 32 -1.54 -3.49 -7.57
CA GLY A 32 -0.70 -4.26 -6.66
C GLY A 32 -1.44 -5.47 -6.12
N TYR A 33 -0.76 -6.19 -5.25
CA TYR A 33 -1.29 -7.41 -4.68
C TYR A 33 -1.85 -7.13 -3.30
N ARG A 34 -3.12 -7.44 -3.11
CA ARG A 34 -3.82 -7.18 -1.86
C ARG A 34 -3.40 -8.18 -0.79
N VAL A 35 -3.06 -7.67 0.39
CA VAL A 35 -2.73 -8.47 1.55
C VAL A 35 -3.49 -7.90 2.74
N GLU A 36 -4.20 -8.77 3.47
CA GLU A 36 -4.97 -8.34 4.64
C GLU A 36 -4.29 -8.86 5.90
N ARG A 37 -4.20 -7.99 6.90
CA ARG A 37 -3.73 -8.37 8.24
C ARG A 37 -4.62 -7.68 9.27
N GLY A 38 -5.32 -8.47 10.06
CA GLY A 38 -6.28 -7.92 11.02
C GLY A 38 -7.31 -7.06 10.31
N GLU A 39 -7.46 -5.84 10.75
CA GLU A 39 -8.40 -4.89 10.16
C GLU A 39 -7.80 -4.11 9.01
N PHE A 40 -6.53 -4.32 8.71
CA PHE A 40 -5.81 -3.50 7.74
C PHE A 40 -5.73 -4.19 6.40
N VAL A 41 -5.80 -3.40 5.35
CA VAL A 41 -5.63 -3.85 3.97
C VAL A 41 -4.42 -3.13 3.39
N PHE A 42 -3.54 -3.91 2.79
CA PHE A 42 -2.32 -3.39 2.18
C PHE A 42 -2.24 -3.81 0.73
N TYR A 43 -1.49 -3.04 -0.04
CA TYR A 43 -1.17 -3.41 -1.42
C TYR A 43 0.34 -3.46 -1.60
N VAL A 44 0.81 -4.60 -2.10
CA VAL A 44 2.22 -4.83 -2.37
C VAL A 44 2.45 -4.56 -3.85
N CYS A 45 3.29 -3.61 -4.14
CA CYS A 45 3.46 -3.10 -5.50
C CYS A 45 4.93 -2.89 -5.81
N GLY A 46 5.30 -3.15 -7.05
CA GLY A 46 6.69 -2.91 -7.46
C GLY A 46 7.07 -3.69 -8.70
N SER A 47 8.33 -3.60 -9.04
CA SER A 47 8.92 -4.32 -10.17
C SER A 47 10.43 -4.17 -10.11
N GLY A 48 11.14 -5.06 -10.84
CA GLY A 48 12.56 -4.86 -11.08
C GLY A 48 13.43 -4.77 -9.83
N GLY A 49 13.10 -5.49 -8.78
CA GLY A 49 13.92 -5.50 -7.57
C GLY A 49 13.59 -4.41 -6.57
N SER A 50 12.48 -3.70 -6.77
CA SER A 50 12.04 -2.65 -5.85
C SER A 50 10.55 -2.81 -5.59
N TRP A 51 10.21 -3.28 -4.39
CA TRP A 51 8.82 -3.51 -3.97
C TRP A 51 8.54 -2.76 -2.68
N GLY A 52 7.31 -2.29 -2.55
CA GLY A 52 6.88 -1.58 -1.36
C GLY A 52 5.44 -1.89 -1.00
N VAL A 53 5.01 -1.40 0.16
CA VAL A 53 3.68 -1.65 0.69
C VAL A 53 2.97 -0.34 0.93
N THR A 54 1.74 -0.24 0.42
CA THR A 54 0.86 0.91 0.62
C THR A 54 -0.30 0.47 1.49
N GLU A 55 -0.63 1.28 2.51
CA GLU A 55 -1.81 1.04 3.31
C GLU A 55 -3.02 1.58 2.54
N ALA A 56 -4.09 0.77 2.43
CA ALA A 56 -5.17 1.04 1.49
C ALA A 56 -6.00 2.28 1.79
N LYS A 57 -6.28 2.56 3.06
CA LYS A 57 -7.16 3.69 3.41
C LYS A 57 -6.47 5.03 3.23
N SER A 58 -5.22 5.11 3.67
CA SER A 58 -4.47 6.36 3.60
C SER A 58 -3.79 6.57 2.25
N GLY A 59 -3.54 5.48 1.51
CA GLY A 59 -2.75 5.56 0.28
C GLY A 59 -1.28 5.81 0.51
N MET A 60 -0.80 5.66 1.74
CA MET A 60 0.58 5.99 2.12
C MET A 60 1.44 4.75 2.24
N LEU A 61 2.71 4.91 1.88
CA LEU A 61 3.71 3.87 2.11
C LEU A 61 3.96 3.73 3.61
N ILE A 62 4.15 2.49 4.06
CA ILE A 62 4.36 2.24 5.48
C ILE A 62 5.80 1.90 5.85
N GLY A 63 6.72 2.04 4.90
CA GLY A 63 8.13 1.81 5.18
C GLY A 63 8.55 0.34 5.11
N VAL A 64 7.75 -0.51 4.48
CA VAL A 64 8.07 -1.92 4.27
C VAL A 64 8.47 -2.09 2.82
N TYR A 65 9.69 -2.60 2.59
CA TYR A 65 10.25 -2.73 1.26
C TYR A 65 10.93 -4.07 1.09
N GLY A 66 11.06 -4.51 -0.15
CA GLY A 66 11.77 -5.73 -0.47
C GLY A 66 12.28 -5.71 -1.89
N LYS A 67 13.17 -6.65 -2.19
CA LYS A 67 13.71 -6.79 -3.54
C LYS A 67 12.82 -7.64 -4.43
N THR A 68 11.97 -8.44 -3.81
CA THR A 68 11.00 -9.28 -4.50
C THR A 68 9.65 -9.12 -3.82
N ARG A 69 8.60 -9.53 -4.54
CA ARG A 69 7.25 -9.53 -3.97
C ARG A 69 7.21 -10.41 -2.72
N LYS A 70 7.81 -11.60 -2.79
CA LYS A 70 7.81 -12.53 -1.67
C LYS A 70 8.47 -11.93 -0.44
N GLU A 71 9.64 -11.34 -0.61
CA GLU A 71 10.36 -10.72 0.51
C GLU A 71 9.54 -9.59 1.12
N CYS A 72 8.92 -8.78 0.28
CA CYS A 72 8.10 -7.67 0.73
C CYS A 72 6.92 -8.17 1.54
N ILE A 73 6.24 -9.23 1.08
CA ILE A 73 5.11 -9.81 1.80
C ILE A 73 5.58 -10.42 3.13
N GLU A 74 6.72 -11.08 3.15
CA GLU A 74 7.26 -11.64 4.39
C GLU A 74 7.53 -10.54 5.41
N LYS A 75 8.10 -9.44 4.98
CA LYS A 75 8.34 -8.31 5.88
C LYS A 75 7.03 -7.68 6.36
N LEU A 76 6.04 -7.62 5.48
CA LEU A 76 4.72 -7.11 5.86
C LEU A 76 4.09 -8.00 6.94
N GLN A 77 4.25 -9.32 6.83
CA GLN A 77 3.72 -10.24 7.84
C GLN A 77 4.40 -10.06 9.20
N ALA A 78 5.63 -9.57 9.21
CA ALA A 78 6.36 -9.30 10.46
C ALA A 78 6.19 -7.86 10.96
N PHE A 79 5.51 -7.02 10.20
CA PHE A 79 5.33 -5.62 10.55
C PHE A 79 4.45 -5.48 11.80
N ASP A 80 4.84 -4.58 12.69
CA ASP A 80 4.09 -4.32 13.92
C ASP A 80 2.89 -3.42 13.62
N LEU A 81 1.71 -4.01 13.58
CA LEU A 81 0.48 -3.28 13.24
C LEU A 81 0.13 -2.20 14.25
N SER A 82 0.62 -2.30 15.48
CA SER A 82 0.35 -1.28 16.48
C SER A 82 0.87 0.09 16.05
N ARG A 83 1.85 0.12 15.17
CA ARG A 83 2.38 1.38 14.65
C ARG A 83 1.36 2.14 13.80
N LEU A 84 0.32 1.45 13.31
CA LEU A 84 -0.73 2.08 12.52
C LEU A 84 -1.92 2.52 13.38
N GLU A 85 -2.03 1.98 14.60
CA GLU A 85 -3.20 2.25 15.44
C GLU A 85 -3.28 3.70 15.91
N LYS A 86 -2.17 4.40 15.89
CA LYS A 86 -2.15 5.81 16.29
C LYS A 86 -2.67 6.75 15.22
N PHE A 87 -2.94 6.24 14.02
CA PHE A 87 -3.44 7.06 12.92
C PHE A 87 -4.94 6.90 12.78
N ASP A 88 -5.61 7.99 12.48
CA ASP A 88 -7.03 7.96 12.14
C ASP A 88 -7.15 7.64 10.65
N LEU A 89 -7.17 6.36 10.32
CA LEU A 89 -7.18 5.93 8.93
C LEU A 89 -8.47 6.30 8.21
N GLU A 90 -9.60 6.39 8.93
CA GLU A 90 -10.84 6.80 8.31
C GLU A 90 -10.77 8.26 7.83
N LYS A 91 -10.19 9.12 8.66
CA LYS A 91 -9.98 10.50 8.28
C LYS A 91 -8.99 10.61 7.12
N MET A 92 -7.90 9.84 7.19
CA MET A 92 -6.90 9.84 6.13
C MET A 92 -7.49 9.33 4.82
N ASN A 93 -8.41 8.38 4.90
CA ASN A 93 -9.08 7.87 3.70
C ASN A 93 -9.91 8.97 3.04
N LYS A 94 -10.65 9.74 3.82
CA LYS A 94 -11.45 10.84 3.29
C LYS A 94 -10.55 11.90 2.65
N GLU A 95 -9.44 12.20 3.29
CA GLU A 95 -8.48 13.16 2.76
C GLU A 95 -7.88 12.67 1.44
N MET A 96 -7.51 11.39 1.40
CA MET A 96 -6.94 10.80 0.18
C MET A 96 -7.95 10.85 -0.96
N LEU A 97 -9.21 10.50 -0.70
CA LEU A 97 -10.24 10.50 -1.74
C LEU A 97 -10.58 11.90 -2.24
N SER A 98 -10.26 12.93 -1.47
CA SER A 98 -10.49 14.32 -1.88
C SER A 98 -9.34 14.90 -2.71
N LEU A 99 -8.21 14.20 -2.80
CA LEU A 99 -7.09 14.67 -3.59
C LEU A 99 -7.39 14.58 -5.09
N PRO A 100 -6.80 15.47 -5.89
CA PRO A 100 -6.97 15.35 -7.34
C PRO A 100 -6.37 14.05 -7.84
N LEU A 101 -7.04 13.44 -8.80
CA LEU A 101 -6.56 12.23 -9.42
C LEU A 101 -5.51 12.60 -10.46
N CYS A 102 -4.39 11.88 -10.41
CA CYS A 102 -3.33 12.07 -11.38
C CYS A 102 -3.86 11.70 -12.77
N ASP A 103 -3.71 12.63 -13.70
CA ASP A 103 -4.23 12.47 -15.04
C ASP A 103 -3.08 12.17 -15.99
N LEU A 104 -2.70 10.90 -16.02
CA LEU A 104 -1.59 10.45 -16.87
C LEU A 104 -2.05 10.06 -18.26
#